data_a69ff74f186faa89ad5230410a44a611
#
_entry.id   a69ff74f186faa89ad5230410a44a611
#
_cell.length_a   1.000
_cell.length_b   1.000
_cell.length_c   1.000
_cell.angle_alpha   90.00
_cell.angle_beta   90.00
_cell.angle_gamma   90.00
#
_symmetry.space_group_name_H-M   'P 1'
#
loop_
_entity.id
_entity.type
_entity.pdbx_description
1 polymer ?
#
loop_
_entity_poly.entity_id
_entity_poly.type
_entity_poly.pdbx_seq_one_letter_code
_entity_poly.pdbx_strand_id
1 'polypeptide(L)'
;MIFANGRLLPDSQLSQVLEELEEAVNETRACRTLEPETVISALQAVGERLDRGELDPLILRYAGPGGRREVAHIRPLLRREALEYKLAVELGIPLYSFQERPFGRTQTVPLGTLFHVTAGNVDGLPAFSAVEGLLTGNINLVKLPSGDQGLSLAVFQLLTEQEPRLAPFLYAFQIPSRDTAALRRLADLA
;
A
#
# COMPACT_ATOMS: atom_id res chain seq x y z
N MET A 1 12.07 -11.59 2.81
CA MET A 1 10.62 -11.73 3.13
C MET A 1 9.78 -11.13 2.02
N ILE A 2 8.67 -11.76 1.71
CA ILE A 2 7.70 -11.34 0.70
C ILE A 2 6.36 -11.14 1.39
N PHE A 3 5.60 -10.15 0.95
CA PHE A 3 4.20 -10.00 1.32
C PHE A 3 3.34 -10.20 0.07
N ALA A 4 2.46 -11.17 0.10
CA ALA A 4 1.55 -11.48 -0.99
C ALA A 4 0.25 -12.08 -0.45
N ASN A 5 -0.87 -11.73 -1.05
CA ASN A 5 -2.20 -12.25 -0.67
C ASN A 5 -2.49 -12.13 0.85
N GLY A 6 -2.07 -11.02 1.47
CA GLY A 6 -2.26 -10.76 2.90
C GLY A 6 -1.37 -11.59 3.83
N ARG A 7 -0.32 -12.26 3.32
CA ARG A 7 0.55 -13.15 4.09
C ARG A 7 2.03 -12.81 3.93
N LEU A 8 2.79 -13.04 4.99
CA LEU A 8 4.25 -13.03 4.95
C LEU A 8 4.77 -14.39 4.50
N LEU A 9 5.60 -14.39 3.47
CA LEU A 9 6.20 -15.57 2.87
C LEU A 9 7.74 -15.48 2.93
N PRO A 10 8.44 -16.61 3.03
CA PRO A 10 9.91 -16.63 3.01
C PRO A 10 10.44 -16.30 1.61
N ASP A 11 11.68 -15.79 1.55
CA ASP A 11 12.35 -15.44 0.28
C ASP A 11 12.53 -16.65 -0.66
N SER A 12 12.55 -17.86 -0.12
CA SER A 12 12.61 -19.09 -0.92
C SER A 12 11.41 -19.30 -1.85
N GLN A 13 10.30 -18.62 -1.61
CA GLN A 13 9.10 -18.68 -2.44
C GLN A 13 9.05 -17.58 -3.51
N LEU A 14 10.10 -16.74 -3.64
CA LEU A 14 10.10 -15.61 -4.57
C LEU A 14 9.78 -16.03 -6.02
N SER A 15 10.43 -17.08 -6.51
CA SER A 15 10.21 -17.55 -7.89
C SER A 15 8.77 -17.96 -8.12
N GLN A 16 8.19 -18.72 -7.20
CA GLN A 16 6.79 -19.16 -7.29
C GLN A 16 5.84 -17.96 -7.25
N VAL A 17 6.03 -17.06 -6.29
CA VAL A 17 5.17 -15.86 -6.18
C VAL A 17 5.24 -15.02 -7.46
N LEU A 18 6.44 -14.83 -8.03
CA LEU A 18 6.59 -14.10 -9.29
C LEU A 18 5.96 -14.83 -10.49
N GLU A 19 5.91 -16.16 -10.49
CA GLU A 19 5.24 -16.94 -11.54
C GLU A 19 3.72 -16.79 -11.51
N GLU A 20 3.15 -16.74 -10.33
CA GLU A 20 1.70 -16.63 -10.09
C GLU A 20 1.20 -15.17 -10.13
N LEU A 21 2.12 -14.18 -10.01
CA LEU A 21 1.78 -12.77 -9.81
C LEU A 21 1.02 -12.16 -10.98
N GLU A 22 1.39 -12.49 -12.21
CA GLU A 22 0.76 -11.94 -13.41
C GLU A 22 -0.72 -12.34 -13.49
N GLU A 23 -1.03 -13.60 -13.22
CA GLU A 23 -2.40 -14.10 -13.19
C GLU A 23 -3.20 -13.43 -12.07
N ALA A 24 -2.63 -13.35 -10.86
CA ALA A 24 -3.27 -12.73 -9.70
C ALA A 24 -3.55 -11.22 -9.93
N VAL A 25 -2.62 -10.49 -10.53
CA VAL A 25 -2.80 -9.07 -10.89
C VAL A 25 -3.90 -8.92 -11.93
N ASN A 26 -3.88 -9.74 -12.99
CA ASN A 26 -4.88 -9.68 -14.06
C ASN A 26 -6.28 -10.06 -13.55
N GLU A 27 -6.41 -11.07 -12.70
CA GLU A 27 -7.67 -11.41 -12.04
C GLU A 27 -8.20 -10.25 -11.20
N THR A 28 -7.32 -9.64 -10.39
CA THR A 28 -7.69 -8.51 -9.55
C THR A 28 -8.18 -7.33 -10.40
N ARG A 29 -7.46 -6.98 -11.47
CA ARG A 29 -7.85 -5.90 -12.40
C ARG A 29 -9.19 -6.17 -13.08
N ALA A 30 -9.47 -7.42 -13.45
CA ALA A 30 -10.69 -7.80 -14.16
C ALA A 30 -11.92 -7.91 -13.25
N CYS A 31 -11.74 -8.37 -12.00
CA CYS A 31 -12.83 -8.81 -11.14
C CYS A 31 -13.04 -7.97 -9.89
N ARG A 32 -12.16 -7.02 -9.58
CA ARG A 32 -12.18 -6.27 -8.32
C ARG A 32 -12.06 -4.77 -8.54
N THR A 33 -12.77 -4.02 -7.71
CA THR A 33 -12.66 -2.56 -7.60
C THR A 33 -12.34 -2.23 -6.16
N LEU A 34 -11.38 -1.35 -5.94
CA LEU A 34 -11.03 -0.85 -4.62
C LEU A 34 -11.50 0.60 -4.48
N GLU A 35 -12.53 0.78 -3.67
CA GLU A 35 -13.06 2.09 -3.34
C GLU A 35 -12.20 2.78 -2.27
N PRO A 36 -11.95 4.11 -2.37
CA PRO A 36 -11.20 4.86 -1.37
C PRO A 36 -11.75 4.68 0.04
N GLU A 37 -13.07 4.59 0.18
CA GLU A 37 -13.75 4.40 1.47
C GLU A 37 -13.28 3.13 2.20
N THR A 38 -13.02 2.04 1.47
CA THR A 38 -12.49 0.80 2.03
C THR A 38 -11.11 1.02 2.67
N VAL A 39 -10.25 1.78 2.01
CA VAL A 39 -8.89 2.10 2.48
C VAL A 39 -8.95 3.07 3.65
N ILE A 40 -9.77 4.12 3.56
CA ILE A 40 -9.96 5.12 4.62
C ILE A 40 -10.45 4.44 5.91
N SER A 41 -11.45 3.57 5.79
CA SER A 41 -11.99 2.84 6.94
C SER A 41 -10.95 1.93 7.59
N ALA A 42 -10.11 1.23 6.80
CA ALA A 42 -9.02 0.41 7.31
C ALA A 42 -7.96 1.26 8.05
N LEU A 43 -7.54 2.38 7.46
CA LEU A 43 -6.58 3.30 8.06
C LEU A 43 -7.12 3.93 9.35
N GLN A 44 -8.39 4.31 9.37
CA GLN A 44 -9.05 4.83 10.56
C GLN A 44 -9.03 3.78 11.69
N ALA A 45 -9.40 2.54 11.40
CA ALA A 45 -9.42 1.46 12.38
C ALA A 45 -8.01 1.16 12.94
N VAL A 46 -6.96 1.16 12.08
CA VAL A 46 -5.57 1.07 12.52
C VAL A 46 -5.21 2.27 13.42
N GLY A 47 -5.63 3.47 13.03
CA GLY A 47 -5.42 4.68 13.82
C GLY A 47 -6.09 4.63 15.21
N GLU A 48 -7.27 4.06 15.33
CA GLU A 48 -7.95 3.85 16.61
C GLU A 48 -7.21 2.84 17.49
N ARG A 49 -6.62 1.79 16.91
CA ARG A 49 -5.75 0.85 17.62
C ARG A 49 -4.48 1.53 18.13
N LEU A 50 -3.90 2.46 17.34
CA LEU A 50 -2.80 3.31 17.79
C LEU A 50 -3.19 4.17 19.00
N ASP A 51 -4.34 4.82 18.95
CA ASP A 51 -4.84 5.68 20.03
C ASP A 51 -5.08 4.90 21.34
N ARG A 52 -5.49 3.63 21.22
CA ARG A 52 -5.64 2.73 22.39
C ARG A 52 -4.33 2.11 22.90
N GLY A 53 -3.20 2.36 22.21
CA GLY A 53 -1.90 1.81 22.57
C GLY A 53 -1.71 0.33 22.23
N GLU A 54 -2.61 -0.29 21.48
CA GLU A 54 -2.54 -1.71 21.11
C GLU A 54 -1.34 -2.01 20.21
N LEU A 55 -0.84 -1.01 19.48
CA LEU A 55 0.29 -1.13 18.57
C LEU A 55 1.64 -0.71 19.20
N ASP A 56 1.66 -0.34 20.48
CA ASP A 56 2.90 0.07 21.17
C ASP A 56 4.04 -0.95 21.09
N PRO A 57 3.80 -2.27 21.26
CA PRO A 57 4.87 -3.26 21.14
C PRO A 57 5.47 -3.30 19.74
N LEU A 58 4.66 -3.07 18.72
CA LEU A 58 5.07 -3.03 17.32
C LEU A 58 5.88 -1.75 17.03
N ILE A 59 5.42 -0.61 17.52
CA ILE A 59 6.13 0.67 17.41
C ILE A 59 7.49 0.57 18.10
N LEU A 60 7.55 0.03 19.32
CA LEU A 60 8.81 -0.14 20.05
C LEU A 60 9.78 -1.05 19.29
N ARG A 61 9.27 -2.12 18.68
CA ARG A 61 10.10 -3.08 17.92
C ARG A 61 10.74 -2.45 16.69
N TYR A 62 10.01 -1.65 15.91
CA TYR A 62 10.46 -1.16 14.60
C TYR A 62 10.98 0.28 14.62
N ALA A 63 10.46 1.14 15.51
CA ALA A 63 10.85 2.55 15.60
C ALA A 63 11.56 2.89 16.94
N GLY A 64 11.78 1.90 17.80
CA GLY A 64 12.47 2.07 19.07
C GLY A 64 11.74 2.95 20.09
N PRO A 65 12.41 3.38 21.16
CA PRO A 65 11.78 4.14 22.26
C PRO A 65 11.19 5.50 21.85
N GLY A 66 11.69 6.10 20.77
CA GLY A 66 11.20 7.39 20.22
C GLY A 66 9.99 7.25 19.30
N GLY A 67 9.70 6.05 18.82
CA GLY A 67 8.73 5.78 17.76
C GLY A 67 7.32 6.27 18.06
N ARG A 68 6.89 6.23 19.32
CA ARG A 68 5.59 6.77 19.72
C ARG A 68 5.44 8.27 19.41
N ARG A 69 6.52 9.04 19.59
CA ARG A 69 6.52 10.47 19.27
C ARG A 69 6.46 10.71 17.76
N GLU A 70 7.14 9.90 16.98
CA GLU A 70 7.10 9.97 15.51
C GLU A 70 5.73 9.61 14.97
N VAL A 71 5.13 8.52 15.45
CA VAL A 71 3.77 8.11 15.09
C VAL A 71 2.74 9.19 15.44
N ALA A 72 2.91 9.92 16.54
CA ALA A 72 2.02 11.01 16.91
C ALA A 72 1.98 12.15 15.88
N HIS A 73 3.06 12.38 15.12
CA HIS A 73 3.07 13.35 14.03
C HIS A 73 2.36 12.85 12.76
N ILE A 74 2.39 11.53 12.53
CA ILE A 74 1.76 10.90 11.36
C ILE A 74 0.27 10.67 11.60
N ARG A 75 -0.13 10.39 12.84
CA ARG A 75 -1.49 10.03 13.21
C ARG A 75 -2.60 10.97 12.68
N PRO A 76 -2.43 12.30 12.70
CA PRO A 76 -3.42 13.23 12.13
C PRO A 76 -3.66 13.03 10.63
N LEU A 77 -2.61 12.62 9.88
CA LEU A 77 -2.69 12.40 8.44
C LEU A 77 -3.47 11.14 8.06
N LEU A 78 -3.63 10.22 9.02
CA LEU A 78 -4.41 8.99 8.85
C LEU A 78 -5.88 9.14 9.25
N ARG A 79 -6.31 10.33 9.63
CA ARG A 79 -7.72 10.60 9.94
C ARG A 79 -8.53 10.69 8.65
N ARG A 80 -9.78 10.25 8.74
CA ARG A 80 -10.72 10.28 7.61
C ARG A 80 -10.75 11.65 6.91
N GLU A 81 -10.93 12.71 7.68
CA GLU A 81 -11.05 14.05 7.12
C GLU A 81 -9.81 14.50 6.35
N ALA A 82 -8.62 14.10 6.82
CA ALA A 82 -7.36 14.41 6.15
C ALA A 82 -7.21 13.63 4.84
N LEU A 83 -7.59 12.35 4.83
CA LEU A 83 -7.53 11.48 3.65
C LEU A 83 -8.57 11.91 2.59
N GLU A 84 -9.79 12.21 3.00
CA GLU A 84 -10.84 12.74 2.12
C GLU A 84 -10.45 14.09 1.53
N TYR A 85 -9.92 15.00 2.35
CA TYR A 85 -9.43 16.29 1.88
C TYR A 85 -8.30 16.13 0.84
N LYS A 86 -7.34 15.23 1.12
CA LYS A 86 -6.25 14.93 0.20
C LYS A 86 -6.78 14.45 -1.16
N LEU A 87 -7.66 13.46 -1.15
CA LEU A 87 -8.26 12.93 -2.39
C LEU A 87 -9.01 14.04 -3.15
N ALA A 88 -9.76 14.88 -2.46
CA ALA A 88 -10.49 15.99 -3.09
C ALA A 88 -9.56 17.03 -3.73
N VAL A 89 -8.42 17.32 -3.09
CA VAL A 89 -7.42 18.27 -3.60
C VAL A 89 -6.67 17.70 -4.81
N GLU A 90 -6.24 16.43 -4.72
CA GLU A 90 -5.38 15.83 -5.75
C GLU A 90 -6.16 15.30 -6.95
N LEU A 91 -7.32 14.71 -6.74
CA LEU A 91 -8.13 14.16 -7.84
C LEU A 91 -9.18 15.14 -8.38
N GLY A 92 -9.64 16.09 -7.56
CA GLY A 92 -10.66 17.08 -7.92
C GLY A 92 -12.08 16.50 -8.01
N ILE A 93 -12.24 15.24 -8.38
CA ILE A 93 -13.51 14.49 -8.42
C ILE A 93 -13.32 13.10 -7.80
N PRO A 94 -14.38 12.51 -7.23
CA PRO A 94 -14.30 11.14 -6.71
C PRO A 94 -13.90 10.14 -7.80
N LEU A 95 -13.16 9.08 -7.39
CA LEU A 95 -12.87 7.95 -8.28
C LEU A 95 -14.16 7.38 -8.88
N TYR A 96 -14.06 6.91 -10.10
CA TYR A 96 -15.15 6.31 -10.89
C TYR A 96 -16.32 7.25 -11.21
N SER A 97 -16.31 8.49 -10.71
CA SER A 97 -17.35 9.49 -11.01
C SER A 97 -17.13 10.16 -12.35
N PHE A 98 -18.22 10.45 -13.05
CA PHE A 98 -18.17 11.22 -14.27
C PHE A 98 -18.31 12.71 -13.99
N GLN A 99 -17.58 13.51 -14.75
CA GLN A 99 -17.71 14.96 -14.76
C GLN A 99 -18.04 15.43 -16.19
N GLU A 100 -19.11 16.21 -16.33
CA GLU A 100 -19.45 16.82 -17.60
C GLU A 100 -18.43 17.92 -17.96
N ARG A 101 -18.03 17.94 -19.21
CA ARG A 101 -17.12 18.93 -19.81
C ARG A 101 -17.73 19.50 -21.07
N PRO A 102 -17.30 20.68 -21.57
CA PRO A 102 -17.88 21.30 -22.77
C PRO A 102 -17.88 20.42 -24.02
N PHE A 103 -16.92 19.50 -24.13
CA PHE A 103 -16.73 18.62 -25.30
C PHE A 103 -16.80 17.14 -24.97
N GLY A 104 -17.43 16.75 -23.84
CA GLY A 104 -17.58 15.34 -23.47
C GLY A 104 -17.62 15.11 -21.96
N ARG A 105 -17.42 13.86 -21.57
CA ARG A 105 -17.40 13.44 -20.18
C ARG A 105 -16.00 12.94 -19.82
N THR A 106 -15.52 13.27 -18.62
CA THR A 106 -14.29 12.73 -18.05
C THR A 106 -14.60 11.87 -16.83
N GLN A 107 -13.77 10.87 -16.59
CA GLN A 107 -13.86 10.02 -15.41
C GLN A 107 -12.46 9.86 -14.80
N THR A 108 -12.37 9.92 -13.48
CA THR A 108 -11.13 9.56 -12.76
C THR A 108 -11.15 8.08 -12.47
N VAL A 109 -10.13 7.37 -12.96
CA VAL A 109 -9.98 5.92 -12.77
C VAL A 109 -8.55 5.60 -12.29
N PRO A 110 -8.36 4.46 -11.60
CA PRO A 110 -7.01 3.99 -11.25
C PRO A 110 -6.13 3.80 -12.49
N LEU A 111 -4.83 3.96 -12.32
CA LEU A 111 -3.84 3.63 -13.37
C LEU A 111 -3.77 2.12 -13.62
N GLY A 112 -4.11 1.31 -12.61
CA GLY A 112 -4.12 -0.15 -12.66
C GLY A 112 -3.11 -0.75 -11.70
N THR A 113 -1.91 -1.02 -12.14
CA THR A 113 -0.82 -1.54 -11.30
C THR A 113 0.29 -0.50 -11.18
N LEU A 114 0.79 -0.29 -9.96
CA LEU A 114 1.91 0.60 -9.67
C LEU A 114 3.10 -0.22 -9.19
N PHE A 115 4.28 0.02 -9.76
CA PHE A 115 5.54 -0.53 -9.26
C PHE A 115 6.32 0.54 -8.49
N HIS A 116 6.41 0.38 -7.17
CA HIS A 116 7.09 1.29 -6.27
C HIS A 116 8.54 0.85 -6.05
N VAL A 117 9.49 1.66 -6.46
CA VAL A 117 10.92 1.49 -6.11
C VAL A 117 11.27 2.57 -5.10
N THR A 118 11.23 2.21 -3.81
CA THR A 118 11.33 3.17 -2.73
C THR A 118 12.76 3.34 -2.23
N ALA A 119 13.11 4.58 -1.87
CA ALA A 119 14.39 4.89 -1.24
C ALA A 119 14.44 4.39 0.22
N GLY A 120 15.65 4.06 0.70
CA GLY A 120 15.86 3.54 2.06
C GLY A 120 16.30 4.58 3.09
N ASN A 121 16.10 5.86 2.80
CA ASN A 121 16.53 6.96 3.66
C ASN A 121 15.43 7.50 4.61
N VAL A 122 14.22 6.99 4.46
CA VAL A 122 13.07 7.34 5.32
C VAL A 122 12.36 6.06 5.71
N ASP A 123 12.24 5.82 7.00
CA ASP A 123 11.54 4.66 7.54
C ASP A 123 10.04 4.76 7.24
N GLY A 124 9.43 3.63 6.84
CA GLY A 124 8.01 3.58 6.51
C GLY A 124 7.61 4.19 5.16
N LEU A 125 8.55 4.79 4.40
CA LEU A 125 8.26 5.34 3.07
C LEU A 125 7.59 4.33 2.12
N PRO A 126 8.00 3.04 2.07
CA PRO A 126 7.33 2.05 1.24
C PRO A 126 5.85 1.86 1.61
N ALA A 127 5.55 1.83 2.91
CA ALA A 127 4.18 1.69 3.39
C ALA A 127 3.34 2.92 3.04
N PHE A 128 3.90 4.12 3.23
CA PHE A 128 3.23 5.37 2.87
C PHE A 128 2.91 5.42 1.37
N SER A 129 3.89 5.12 0.51
CA SER A 129 3.72 5.11 -0.95
C SER A 129 2.64 4.11 -1.40
N ALA A 130 2.61 2.91 -0.79
CA ALA A 130 1.58 1.92 -1.09
C ALA A 130 0.18 2.37 -0.64
N VAL A 131 0.05 3.03 0.51
CA VAL A 131 -1.23 3.60 0.98
C VAL A 131 -1.78 4.63 -0.02
N GLU A 132 -0.93 5.49 -0.59
CA GLU A 132 -1.32 6.43 -1.65
C GLU A 132 -1.88 5.70 -2.88
N GLY A 133 -1.20 4.64 -3.30
CA GLY A 133 -1.66 3.80 -4.41
C GLY A 133 -2.98 3.08 -4.10
N LEU A 134 -3.17 2.58 -2.88
CA LEU A 134 -4.44 1.96 -2.45
C LEU A 134 -5.58 2.98 -2.42
N LEU A 135 -5.36 4.19 -1.88
CA LEU A 135 -6.36 5.27 -1.85
C LEU A 135 -6.85 5.68 -3.24
N THR A 136 -6.02 5.48 -4.25
CA THR A 136 -6.36 5.74 -5.65
C THR A 136 -6.79 4.49 -6.42
N GLY A 137 -7.09 3.39 -5.71
CA GLY A 137 -7.68 2.18 -6.27
C GLY A 137 -6.70 1.27 -7.04
N ASN A 138 -5.39 1.49 -6.92
CA ASN A 138 -4.38 0.76 -7.68
C ASN A 138 -3.90 -0.51 -6.96
N ILE A 139 -3.43 -1.48 -7.74
CA ILE A 139 -2.63 -2.61 -7.27
C ILE A 139 -1.19 -2.11 -7.06
N ASN A 140 -0.59 -2.46 -5.94
CA ASN A 140 0.72 -1.95 -5.53
C ASN A 140 1.73 -3.09 -5.44
N LEU A 141 2.75 -3.04 -6.28
CA LEU A 141 3.93 -3.91 -6.23
C LEU A 141 5.07 -3.10 -5.63
N VAL A 142 5.51 -3.43 -4.43
CA VAL A 142 6.46 -2.61 -3.67
C VAL A 142 7.80 -3.32 -3.55
N LYS A 143 8.85 -2.78 -4.18
CA LYS A 143 10.23 -3.17 -3.93
C LYS A 143 10.72 -2.47 -2.68
N LEU A 144 10.92 -3.24 -1.60
CA LEU A 144 11.43 -2.73 -0.34
C LEU A 144 12.93 -2.40 -0.44
N PRO A 145 13.40 -1.32 0.19
CA PRO A 145 14.82 -1.04 0.30
C PRO A 145 15.49 -2.06 1.22
N SER A 146 16.81 -2.25 1.06
CA SER A 146 17.58 -3.18 1.91
C SER A 146 17.62 -2.76 3.38
N GLY A 147 17.38 -1.49 3.67
CA GLY A 147 17.31 -0.96 5.03
C GLY A 147 15.95 -1.12 5.71
N ASP A 148 14.90 -1.55 4.99
CA ASP A 148 13.61 -1.84 5.63
C ASP A 148 13.74 -3.04 6.56
N GLN A 149 13.63 -2.80 7.86
CA GLN A 149 13.75 -3.84 8.90
C GLN A 149 12.43 -4.56 9.16
N GLY A 150 11.46 -4.44 8.26
CA GLY A 150 10.15 -5.08 8.33
C GLY A 150 9.02 -4.17 8.81
N LEU A 151 9.26 -2.88 9.01
CA LEU A 151 8.22 -1.91 9.38
C LEU A 151 7.12 -1.87 8.33
N SER A 152 7.49 -1.73 7.05
CA SER A 152 6.51 -1.68 5.96
C SER A 152 5.69 -2.96 5.85
N LEU A 153 6.35 -4.13 6.02
CA LEU A 153 5.66 -5.43 6.03
C LEU A 153 4.66 -5.54 7.18
N ALA A 154 5.03 -5.03 8.38
CA ALA A 154 4.14 -5.02 9.53
C ALA A 154 2.92 -4.12 9.32
N VAL A 155 3.09 -2.96 8.66
CA VAL A 155 1.98 -2.08 8.28
C VAL A 155 1.05 -2.76 7.27
N PHE A 156 1.61 -3.42 6.26
CA PHE A 156 0.82 -4.15 5.26
C PHE A 156 0.01 -5.29 5.89
N GLN A 157 0.62 -6.01 6.81
CA GLN A 157 -0.08 -7.06 7.57
C GLN A 157 -1.23 -6.46 8.40
N LEU A 158 -0.99 -5.40 9.16
CA LEU A 158 -2.03 -4.71 9.93
C LEU A 158 -3.20 -4.25 9.06
N LEU A 159 -2.92 -3.65 7.91
CA LEU A 159 -3.95 -3.19 6.99
C LEU A 159 -4.79 -4.33 6.45
N THR A 160 -4.16 -5.42 6.02
CA THR A 160 -4.88 -6.57 5.46
C THR A 160 -5.56 -7.45 6.52
N GLU A 161 -5.06 -7.47 7.76
CA GLU A 161 -5.78 -8.06 8.89
C GLU A 161 -7.04 -7.26 9.24
N GLN A 162 -6.94 -5.93 9.18
CA GLN A 162 -8.06 -5.03 9.46
C GLN A 162 -9.10 -5.06 8.32
N GLU A 163 -8.63 -5.13 7.07
CA GLU A 163 -9.49 -5.14 5.89
C GLU A 163 -8.94 -6.14 4.83
N PRO A 164 -9.40 -7.39 4.84
CA PRO A 164 -8.89 -8.44 3.95
C PRO A 164 -9.07 -8.15 2.46
N ARG A 165 -10.02 -7.26 2.08
CA ARG A 165 -10.21 -6.85 0.68
C ARG A 165 -9.02 -6.12 0.09
N LEU A 166 -8.10 -5.60 0.93
CA LEU A 166 -6.86 -4.97 0.49
C LEU A 166 -5.79 -5.99 0.02
N ALA A 167 -5.89 -7.25 0.43
CA ALA A 167 -4.87 -8.26 0.18
C ALA A 167 -4.52 -8.44 -1.31
N PRO A 168 -5.48 -8.49 -2.27
CA PRO A 168 -5.16 -8.63 -3.69
C PRO A 168 -4.59 -7.35 -4.33
N PHE A 169 -4.58 -6.23 -3.63
CA PHE A 169 -4.07 -4.95 -4.12
C PHE A 169 -2.68 -4.60 -3.58
N LEU A 170 -2.05 -5.50 -2.80
CA LEU A 170 -0.82 -5.18 -2.07
C LEU A 170 0.17 -6.34 -2.06
N TYR A 171 1.32 -6.10 -2.69
CA TYR A 171 2.44 -7.03 -2.75
C TYR A 171 3.74 -6.29 -2.41
N ALA A 172 4.61 -6.93 -1.64
CA ALA A 172 5.91 -6.35 -1.31
C ALA A 172 7.04 -7.40 -1.34
N PHE A 173 8.21 -6.95 -1.81
CA PHE A 173 9.33 -7.82 -2.10
C PHE A 173 10.64 -7.24 -1.58
N GLN A 174 11.38 -8.01 -0.80
CA GLN A 174 12.79 -7.71 -0.47
C GLN A 174 13.70 -8.29 -1.57
N ILE A 175 13.77 -7.61 -2.72
CA ILE A 175 14.61 -8.02 -3.85
C ILE A 175 15.88 -7.15 -3.87
N PRO A 176 17.08 -7.76 -3.94
CA PRO A 176 18.32 -7.02 -4.13
C PRO A 176 18.28 -6.20 -5.42
N SER A 177 18.80 -4.96 -5.39
CA SER A 177 18.79 -4.08 -6.58
C SER A 177 19.61 -4.63 -7.75
N ARG A 178 20.49 -5.61 -7.52
CA ARG A 178 21.24 -6.32 -8.55
C ARG A 178 20.45 -7.43 -9.27
N ASP A 179 19.33 -7.85 -8.70
CA ASP A 179 18.43 -8.83 -9.33
C ASP A 179 17.52 -8.12 -10.35
N THR A 180 18.13 -7.73 -11.45
CA THR A 180 17.46 -6.99 -12.52
C THR A 180 16.38 -7.81 -13.22
N ALA A 181 16.49 -9.14 -13.22
CA ALA A 181 15.49 -10.02 -13.83
C ALA A 181 14.17 -9.98 -13.05
N ALA A 182 14.22 -10.16 -11.72
CA ALA A 182 13.04 -10.06 -10.87
C ALA A 182 12.43 -8.65 -10.89
N LEU A 183 13.27 -7.60 -10.84
CA LEU A 183 12.80 -6.22 -10.91
C LEU A 183 12.12 -5.89 -12.24
N ARG A 184 12.68 -6.37 -13.36
CA ARG A 184 12.08 -6.18 -14.67
C ARG A 184 10.71 -6.86 -14.77
N ARG A 185 10.60 -8.08 -14.26
CA ARG A 185 9.33 -8.81 -14.23
C ARG A 185 8.24 -8.04 -13.47
N LEU A 186 8.57 -7.40 -12.33
CA LEU A 186 7.63 -6.53 -11.61
C LEU A 186 7.28 -5.28 -12.40
N ALA A 187 8.25 -4.66 -13.07
CA ALA A 187 8.03 -3.45 -13.86
C ALA A 187 7.17 -3.72 -15.11
N ASP A 188 7.29 -4.90 -15.71
CA ASP A 188 6.50 -5.29 -16.89
C ASP A 188 4.99 -5.50 -16.56
N LEU A 189 4.62 -5.59 -15.27
CA LEU A 189 3.24 -5.72 -14.80
C LEU A 189 2.56 -4.36 -14.48
N ALA A 190 3.33 -3.26 -14.46
CA ALA A 190 2.87 -1.92 -14.05
C ALA A 190 2.33 -1.09 -15.23
#